data_1d1ed403fa0a7e75a0715b93c9a9f2e6
#
_entry.id   1d1ed403fa0a7e75a0715b93c9a9f2e6
#
_cell.length_a   1.000
_cell.length_b   1.000
_cell.length_c   1.000
_cell.angle_alpha   90.00
_cell.angle_beta   90.00
_cell.angle_gamma   90.00
#
_symmetry.space_group_name_H-M   'P 1'
#
loop_
_entity.id
_entity.type
_entity.pdbx_description
1 polymer ?
#
loop_
_entity_poly.entity_id
_entity_poly.type
_entity_poly.pdbx_seq_one_letter_code
_entity_poly.pdbx_strand_id
1 'polypeptide(L)'
;MSLRIRPDLDDLPVYVPGKTFPGAVKLASNEVTEGPLPSVVDAIGRAGASVNRYPDNGMVELTAALAKKYGVTEGEVQVGCGSVILCQNLILITSGPGDEVVFGWRSFETYPLATRVVGATPVQVPLTGSLVHDLEAMAAAVTDRTRLVFICNPNNPTGTVVEADDLRKFLQSVPSDLIVALDEAYFEYQRLPESQAYDAIELRREFPNLVILRTFSKAYGLAGLRVGYAIGDPEVITALGKVHVPFSVNSVAQAAAVASLEAGDELLARTDAVVAERARVTERLRAAGYRVPDSQANFVWLDLGDAAMDFARAGVDAGVVIRPFDGDGVRVTVTNAEEDDVFLRFAENWDGPRG
;
A
#
# COMPACT_ATOMS: atom_id res chain seq x y z
N MET A 1 -2.52 25.67 -32.52
CA MET A 1 -3.36 24.47 -32.60
C MET A 1 -3.22 23.73 -31.28
N SER A 2 -4.29 23.55 -30.51
CA SER A 2 -4.27 22.67 -29.35
C SER A 2 -4.47 21.22 -29.79
N LEU A 3 -3.74 20.28 -29.19
CA LEU A 3 -3.94 18.86 -29.41
C LEU A 3 -5.28 18.43 -28.81
N ARG A 4 -5.90 17.38 -29.38
CA ARG A 4 -7.18 16.85 -28.89
C ARG A 4 -6.93 15.86 -27.72
N ILE A 5 -6.59 16.40 -26.56
CA ILE A 5 -6.44 15.65 -25.31
C ILE A 5 -7.76 15.75 -24.53
N ARG A 6 -8.09 14.74 -23.74
CA ARG A 6 -9.27 14.76 -22.86
C ARG A 6 -9.15 15.95 -21.88
N PRO A 7 -10.11 16.87 -21.84
CA PRO A 7 -10.02 18.08 -21.01
C PRO A 7 -10.08 17.80 -19.50
N ASP A 8 -10.71 16.69 -19.09
CA ASP A 8 -10.81 16.27 -17.70
C ASP A 8 -9.45 15.84 -17.08
N LEU A 9 -8.43 15.64 -17.91
CA LEU A 9 -7.07 15.38 -17.43
C LEU A 9 -6.34 16.64 -16.94
N ASP A 10 -6.79 17.82 -17.34
CA ASP A 10 -6.18 19.09 -16.93
C ASP A 10 -6.33 19.33 -15.40
N ASP A 11 -7.37 18.76 -14.78
CA ASP A 11 -7.65 18.86 -13.35
C ASP A 11 -6.88 17.81 -12.52
N LEU A 12 -6.12 16.91 -13.16
CA LEU A 12 -5.37 15.88 -12.46
C LEU A 12 -3.94 16.34 -12.16
N PRO A 13 -3.48 16.22 -10.91
CA PRO A 13 -2.10 16.53 -10.60
C PRO A 13 -1.15 15.49 -11.23
N VAL A 14 -0.03 15.96 -11.74
CA VAL A 14 1.08 15.06 -12.13
C VAL A 14 1.70 14.49 -10.85
N TYR A 15 1.96 13.18 -10.85
CA TYR A 15 2.66 12.56 -9.73
C TYR A 15 4.06 13.16 -9.56
N VAL A 16 4.34 13.70 -8.38
CA VAL A 16 5.64 14.24 -8.02
C VAL A 16 6.34 13.23 -7.09
N PRO A 17 7.37 12.53 -7.57
CA PRO A 17 8.13 11.62 -6.73
C PRO A 17 8.86 12.39 -5.62
N GLY A 18 9.09 11.73 -4.48
CA GLY A 18 9.94 12.27 -3.42
C GLY A 18 11.33 12.62 -3.97
N LYS A 19 11.82 13.82 -3.66
CA LYS A 19 13.17 14.26 -4.05
C LYS A 19 14.22 13.42 -3.33
N THR A 20 15.35 13.19 -3.97
CA THR A 20 16.54 12.60 -3.34
C THR A 20 17.61 13.67 -3.25
N PHE A 21 18.22 13.83 -2.08
CA PHE A 21 19.31 14.78 -1.86
C PHE A 21 20.58 14.00 -1.50
N PRO A 22 21.73 14.33 -2.12
CA PRO A 22 23.01 13.65 -1.79
C PRO A 22 23.32 13.77 -0.29
N GLY A 23 23.58 12.63 0.35
CA GLY A 23 23.96 12.58 1.77
C GLY A 23 22.78 12.67 2.75
N ALA A 24 21.54 12.84 2.28
CA ALA A 24 20.36 12.80 3.14
C ALA A 24 19.80 11.37 3.27
N VAL A 25 19.33 11.04 4.46
CA VAL A 25 18.59 9.80 4.75
C VAL A 25 17.19 9.92 4.13
N LYS A 26 16.79 8.94 3.33
CA LYS A 26 15.50 8.93 2.63
C LYS A 26 14.46 8.07 3.36
N LEU A 27 13.57 8.70 4.09
CA LEU A 27 12.47 8.07 4.85
C LEU A 27 11.08 8.42 4.26
N ALA A 28 10.98 8.58 2.93
CA ALA A 28 9.80 9.12 2.26
C ALA A 28 8.93 8.08 1.52
N SER A 29 9.45 6.88 1.23
CA SER A 29 8.82 5.96 0.25
C SER A 29 8.41 4.60 0.82
N ASN A 30 8.56 4.38 2.13
CA ASN A 30 8.28 3.10 2.80
C ASN A 30 9.07 1.95 2.17
N GLU A 31 10.33 2.25 1.79
CA GLU A 31 11.30 1.26 1.31
C GLU A 31 11.99 0.61 2.52
N VAL A 32 12.55 -0.58 2.33
CA VAL A 32 13.44 -1.21 3.30
C VAL A 32 14.89 -0.83 2.99
N THR A 33 15.70 -0.65 4.02
CA THR A 33 17.11 -0.27 3.88
C THR A 33 17.96 -1.46 3.43
N GLU A 34 17.63 -2.64 3.91
CA GLU A 34 18.36 -3.86 3.58
C GLU A 34 18.10 -4.31 2.14
N GLY A 35 19.15 -4.73 1.45
CA GLY A 35 19.03 -5.34 0.13
C GLY A 35 18.24 -6.65 0.15
N PRO A 36 17.87 -7.19 -1.02
CA PRO A 36 17.23 -8.50 -1.12
C PRO A 36 18.11 -9.60 -0.48
N LEU A 37 17.46 -10.69 -0.03
CA LEU A 37 18.16 -11.86 0.49
C LEU A 37 19.14 -12.44 -0.55
N PRO A 38 20.25 -13.07 -0.14
CA PRO A 38 21.24 -13.66 -1.08
C PRO A 38 20.61 -14.62 -2.11
N SER A 39 19.68 -15.48 -1.68
CA SER A 39 18.94 -16.39 -2.56
C SER A 39 18.11 -15.64 -3.62
N VAL A 40 17.56 -14.50 -3.26
CA VAL A 40 16.80 -13.61 -4.16
C VAL A 40 17.73 -12.91 -5.15
N VAL A 41 18.89 -12.43 -4.69
CA VAL A 41 19.94 -11.84 -5.55
C VAL A 41 20.42 -12.84 -6.59
N ASP A 42 20.63 -14.09 -6.20
CA ASP A 42 21.02 -15.19 -7.12
C ASP A 42 19.92 -15.48 -8.16
N ALA A 43 18.65 -15.48 -7.76
CA ALA A 43 17.52 -15.65 -8.68
C ALA A 43 17.44 -14.49 -9.69
N ILE A 44 17.61 -13.24 -9.22
CA ILE A 44 17.71 -12.04 -10.07
C ILE A 44 18.85 -12.19 -11.11
N GLY A 45 20.03 -12.61 -10.66
CA GLY A 45 21.20 -12.80 -11.52
C GLY A 45 20.96 -13.84 -12.61
N ARG A 46 20.37 -14.98 -12.25
CA ARG A 46 20.02 -16.04 -13.24
C ARG A 46 18.97 -15.55 -14.24
N ALA A 47 17.90 -14.93 -13.79
CA ALA A 47 16.84 -14.42 -14.66
C ALA A 47 17.35 -13.27 -15.56
N GLY A 48 18.28 -12.45 -15.07
CA GLY A 48 18.91 -11.35 -15.79
C GLY A 48 19.62 -11.80 -17.07
N ALA A 49 20.11 -13.05 -17.12
CA ALA A 49 20.79 -13.59 -18.31
C ALA A 49 19.88 -13.80 -19.54
N SER A 50 18.55 -13.75 -19.37
CA SER A 50 17.55 -14.01 -20.42
C SER A 50 16.62 -12.83 -20.74
N VAL A 51 16.92 -11.61 -20.27
CA VAL A 51 16.06 -10.43 -20.43
C VAL A 51 15.86 -9.97 -21.88
N ASN A 52 16.58 -10.52 -22.82
CA ASN A 52 16.38 -10.32 -24.26
C ASN A 52 15.12 -11.07 -24.79
N ARG A 53 14.46 -11.86 -23.97
CA ARG A 53 13.22 -12.55 -24.29
C ARG A 53 12.06 -12.00 -23.46
N TYR A 54 10.85 -12.08 -24.02
CA TYR A 54 9.65 -11.79 -23.25
C TYR A 54 9.53 -12.70 -22.05
N PRO A 55 9.03 -12.19 -20.89
CA PRO A 55 8.74 -13.00 -19.73
C PRO A 55 7.57 -13.97 -20.01
N ASP A 56 7.37 -14.92 -19.11
CA ASP A 56 6.13 -15.69 -19.10
C ASP A 56 4.94 -14.76 -18.81
N ASN A 57 4.03 -14.63 -19.79
CA ASN A 57 2.86 -13.78 -19.66
C ASN A 57 1.81 -14.35 -18.68
N GLY A 58 1.80 -15.66 -18.51
CA GLY A 58 0.91 -16.36 -17.57
C GLY A 58 1.41 -16.29 -16.12
N MET A 59 2.70 -15.95 -15.93
CA MET A 59 3.35 -15.92 -14.61
C MET A 59 3.09 -17.21 -13.82
N VAL A 60 3.10 -18.36 -14.52
CA VAL A 60 2.60 -19.65 -14.05
C VAL A 60 3.28 -20.08 -12.75
N GLU A 61 4.61 -20.01 -12.69
CA GLU A 61 5.37 -20.42 -11.50
C GLU A 61 5.04 -19.55 -10.28
N LEU A 62 4.99 -18.23 -10.45
CA LEU A 62 4.66 -17.29 -9.36
C LEU A 62 3.20 -17.44 -8.91
N THR A 63 2.27 -17.61 -9.85
CA THR A 63 0.85 -17.83 -9.55
C THR A 63 0.65 -19.12 -8.76
N ALA A 64 1.30 -20.22 -9.17
CA ALA A 64 1.25 -21.49 -8.45
C ALA A 64 1.87 -21.40 -7.04
N ALA A 65 3.00 -20.68 -6.89
CA ALA A 65 3.64 -20.46 -5.59
C ALA A 65 2.74 -19.67 -4.64
N LEU A 66 2.07 -18.63 -5.13
CA LEU A 66 1.11 -17.83 -4.35
C LEU A 66 -0.13 -18.65 -3.98
N ALA A 67 -0.71 -19.37 -4.93
CA ALA A 67 -1.85 -20.25 -4.70
C ALA A 67 -1.56 -21.28 -3.60
N LYS A 68 -0.39 -21.94 -3.68
CA LYS A 68 0.08 -22.87 -2.65
C LYS A 68 0.26 -22.21 -1.29
N LYS A 69 0.90 -21.02 -1.25
CA LYS A 69 1.14 -20.27 0.01
C LYS A 69 -0.14 -19.96 0.76
N TYR A 70 -1.17 -19.56 0.04
CA TYR A 70 -2.44 -19.11 0.64
C TYR A 70 -3.55 -20.16 0.64
N GLY A 71 -3.30 -21.37 0.13
CA GLY A 71 -4.29 -22.43 0.09
C GLY A 71 -5.51 -22.08 -0.77
N VAL A 72 -5.28 -21.40 -1.90
CA VAL A 72 -6.27 -21.01 -2.90
C VAL A 72 -5.95 -21.67 -4.24
N THR A 73 -6.83 -21.57 -5.22
CA THR A 73 -6.56 -22.06 -6.59
C THR A 73 -5.81 -21.00 -7.41
N GLU A 74 -5.11 -21.41 -8.47
CA GLU A 74 -4.44 -20.48 -9.39
C GLU A 74 -5.44 -19.51 -10.07
N GLY A 75 -6.67 -19.95 -10.30
CA GLY A 75 -7.74 -19.12 -10.84
C GLY A 75 -8.23 -18.01 -9.90
N GLU A 76 -7.81 -18.03 -8.64
CA GLU A 76 -8.11 -17.00 -7.64
C GLU A 76 -6.96 -15.99 -7.46
N VAL A 77 -5.88 -16.09 -8.25
CA VAL A 77 -4.68 -15.24 -8.13
C VAL A 77 -4.44 -14.46 -9.41
N GLN A 78 -4.25 -13.15 -9.32
CA GLN A 78 -3.77 -12.29 -10.41
C GLN A 78 -2.49 -11.59 -9.98
N VAL A 79 -1.40 -11.80 -10.72
CA VAL A 79 -0.15 -11.06 -10.54
C VAL A 79 -0.16 -9.80 -11.40
N GLY A 80 0.43 -8.71 -10.90
CA GLY A 80 0.49 -7.43 -11.61
C GLY A 80 1.82 -6.70 -11.41
N CYS A 81 2.06 -5.68 -12.23
CA CYS A 81 3.25 -4.81 -12.16
C CYS A 81 3.18 -3.88 -10.92
N GLY A 82 3.29 -4.47 -9.72
CA GLY A 82 3.01 -3.89 -8.42
C GLY A 82 1.50 -3.88 -8.09
N SER A 83 1.14 -3.80 -6.79
CA SER A 83 -0.28 -3.74 -6.39
C SER A 83 -0.98 -2.48 -6.88
N VAL A 84 -0.25 -1.40 -7.15
CA VAL A 84 -0.83 -0.15 -7.69
C VAL A 84 -1.55 -0.34 -9.03
N ILE A 85 -1.00 -1.17 -9.94
CA ILE A 85 -1.69 -1.46 -11.20
C ILE A 85 -2.95 -2.30 -10.98
N LEU A 86 -2.94 -3.17 -9.96
CA LEU A 86 -4.12 -3.96 -9.60
C LEU A 86 -5.23 -3.09 -9.01
N CYS A 87 -4.89 -2.06 -8.20
CA CYS A 87 -5.85 -1.03 -7.79
C CYS A 87 -6.47 -0.32 -9.01
N GLN A 88 -5.64 0.12 -9.96
CA GLN A 88 -6.11 0.78 -11.19
C GLN A 88 -6.97 -0.15 -12.04
N ASN A 89 -6.56 -1.41 -12.18
CA ASN A 89 -7.32 -2.41 -12.94
C ASN A 89 -8.65 -2.76 -12.28
N LEU A 90 -8.72 -2.83 -10.94
CA LEU A 90 -10.00 -3.00 -10.23
C LEU A 90 -10.95 -1.85 -10.54
N ILE A 91 -10.47 -0.61 -10.47
CA ILE A 91 -11.27 0.56 -10.84
C ILE A 91 -11.72 0.45 -12.32
N LEU A 92 -10.80 0.07 -13.22
CA LEU A 92 -11.08 -0.02 -14.66
C LEU A 92 -12.12 -1.08 -15.01
N ILE A 93 -12.16 -2.22 -14.30
CA ILE A 93 -13.13 -3.30 -14.56
C ILE A 93 -14.48 -3.08 -13.90
N THR A 94 -14.56 -2.18 -12.90
CA THR A 94 -15.78 -1.95 -12.13
C THR A 94 -16.46 -0.63 -12.44
N SER A 95 -15.70 0.41 -12.80
CA SER A 95 -16.16 1.79 -12.73
C SER A 95 -15.89 2.57 -14.01
N GLY A 96 -16.77 3.51 -14.32
CA GLY A 96 -16.68 4.43 -15.44
C GLY A 96 -17.46 5.73 -15.17
N PRO A 97 -17.74 6.55 -16.20
CA PRO A 97 -18.49 7.79 -16.03
C PRO A 97 -19.87 7.56 -15.40
N GLY A 98 -20.13 8.23 -14.28
CA GLY A 98 -21.37 8.11 -13.50
C GLY A 98 -21.31 7.16 -12.33
N ASP A 99 -20.29 6.29 -12.27
CA ASP A 99 -20.04 5.40 -11.14
C ASP A 99 -19.24 6.06 -10.03
N GLU A 100 -19.24 5.45 -8.84
CA GLU A 100 -18.58 5.92 -7.64
C GLU A 100 -17.62 4.88 -7.10
N VAL A 101 -16.47 5.35 -6.57
CA VAL A 101 -15.50 4.54 -5.81
C VAL A 101 -15.34 5.15 -4.42
N VAL A 102 -15.67 4.37 -3.38
CA VAL A 102 -15.64 4.82 -1.98
C VAL A 102 -14.32 4.40 -1.31
N PHE A 103 -13.73 5.28 -0.53
CA PHE A 103 -12.55 4.99 0.30
C PHE A 103 -12.43 6.00 1.44
N GLY A 104 -11.79 5.59 2.54
CA GLY A 104 -11.44 6.52 3.62
C GLY A 104 -10.41 7.55 3.16
N TRP A 105 -10.44 8.76 3.73
CA TRP A 105 -9.53 9.82 3.37
C TRP A 105 -9.03 10.59 4.62
N ARG A 106 -7.75 10.71 4.82
CA ARG A 106 -6.56 10.49 3.96
C ARG A 106 -6.23 9.00 3.86
N SER A 107 -6.01 8.53 2.63
CA SER A 107 -5.54 7.19 2.33
C SER A 107 -4.61 7.20 1.10
N PHE A 108 -4.41 6.07 0.42
CA PHE A 108 -3.47 5.96 -0.68
C PHE A 108 -3.84 6.85 -1.86
N GLU A 109 -2.94 7.77 -2.22
CA GLU A 109 -3.17 8.83 -3.22
C GLU A 109 -3.53 8.32 -4.62
N THR A 110 -3.27 7.05 -4.91
CA THR A 110 -3.65 6.43 -6.19
C THR A 110 -5.16 6.29 -6.36
N TYR A 111 -5.91 6.05 -5.28
CA TYR A 111 -7.35 5.80 -5.38
C TYR A 111 -8.13 6.94 -6.04
N PRO A 112 -8.06 8.19 -5.55
CA PRO A 112 -8.78 9.29 -6.19
C PRO A 112 -8.26 9.60 -7.61
N LEU A 113 -6.96 9.46 -7.87
CA LEU A 113 -6.37 9.72 -9.18
C LEU A 113 -6.86 8.71 -10.21
N ALA A 114 -6.74 7.41 -9.92
CA ALA A 114 -7.15 6.35 -10.82
C ALA A 114 -8.67 6.37 -11.07
N THR A 115 -9.48 6.69 -10.05
CA THR A 115 -10.93 6.86 -10.17
C THR A 115 -11.28 7.95 -11.18
N ARG A 116 -10.64 9.12 -11.09
CA ARG A 116 -10.87 10.22 -12.04
C ARG A 116 -10.39 9.88 -13.45
N VAL A 117 -9.30 9.12 -13.58
CA VAL A 117 -8.77 8.71 -14.91
C VAL A 117 -9.78 7.92 -15.72
N VAL A 118 -10.62 7.09 -15.09
CA VAL A 118 -11.68 6.36 -15.78
C VAL A 118 -12.99 7.16 -15.90
N GLY A 119 -13.04 8.38 -15.35
CA GLY A 119 -14.21 9.25 -15.37
C GLY A 119 -15.23 8.97 -14.26
N ALA A 120 -14.90 8.09 -13.32
CA ALA A 120 -15.71 7.83 -12.13
C ALA A 120 -15.49 8.90 -11.04
N THR A 121 -16.40 8.93 -10.06
CA THR A 121 -16.39 9.88 -8.95
C THR A 121 -15.72 9.28 -7.72
N PRO A 122 -14.63 9.85 -7.20
CA PRO A 122 -14.07 9.45 -5.92
C PRO A 122 -14.94 9.95 -4.76
N VAL A 123 -15.41 9.05 -3.91
CA VAL A 123 -16.16 9.36 -2.68
C VAL A 123 -15.22 9.17 -1.49
N GLN A 124 -14.75 10.30 -0.97
CA GLN A 124 -13.77 10.37 0.11
C GLN A 124 -14.47 10.51 1.45
N VAL A 125 -14.40 9.48 2.30
CA VAL A 125 -15.00 9.48 3.64
C VAL A 125 -13.93 9.86 4.67
N PRO A 126 -14.16 10.89 5.51
CA PRO A 126 -13.19 11.29 6.53
C PRO A 126 -12.84 10.11 7.46
N LEU A 127 -11.57 10.06 7.89
CA LEU A 127 -11.14 9.16 8.95
C LEU A 127 -11.75 9.58 10.29
N THR A 128 -11.79 8.66 11.24
CA THR A 128 -12.17 8.95 12.64
C THR A 128 -11.18 9.93 13.30
N GLY A 129 -11.51 10.46 14.46
CA GLY A 129 -10.59 11.28 15.25
C GLY A 129 -9.30 10.57 15.69
N SER A 130 -9.26 9.22 15.64
CA SER A 130 -8.07 8.39 15.85
C SER A 130 -7.35 8.03 14.54
N LEU A 131 -7.73 8.62 13.42
CA LEU A 131 -7.15 8.41 12.08
C LEU A 131 -7.32 6.99 11.52
N VAL A 132 -8.33 6.27 12.00
CA VAL A 132 -8.77 4.95 11.50
C VAL A 132 -9.86 5.15 10.45
N HIS A 133 -10.00 4.23 9.49
CA HIS A 133 -11.15 4.23 8.58
C HIS A 133 -12.48 4.16 9.35
N ASP A 134 -13.37 5.11 9.08
CA ASP A 134 -14.74 5.10 9.59
C ASP A 134 -15.60 4.18 8.71
N LEU A 135 -15.59 2.88 9.03
CA LEU A 135 -16.29 1.88 8.23
C LEU A 135 -17.81 2.06 8.26
N GLU A 136 -18.38 2.62 9.34
CA GLU A 136 -19.81 2.93 9.41
C GLU A 136 -20.17 4.06 8.44
N ALA A 137 -19.39 5.15 8.46
CA ALA A 137 -19.56 6.24 7.53
C ALA A 137 -19.29 5.83 6.07
N MET A 138 -18.31 4.92 5.84
CA MET A 138 -18.02 4.35 4.51
C MET A 138 -19.21 3.52 4.01
N ALA A 139 -19.83 2.70 4.85
CA ALA A 139 -21.03 1.94 4.50
C ALA A 139 -22.21 2.87 4.18
N ALA A 140 -22.41 3.92 4.97
CA ALA A 140 -23.44 4.93 4.74
C ALA A 140 -23.22 5.73 3.45
N ALA A 141 -21.99 5.83 2.95
CA ALA A 141 -21.66 6.51 1.69
C ALA A 141 -21.88 5.64 0.44
N VAL A 142 -22.18 4.35 0.60
CA VAL A 142 -22.49 3.45 -0.53
C VAL A 142 -23.85 3.81 -1.11
N THR A 143 -23.90 3.99 -2.44
CA THR A 143 -25.12 4.29 -3.22
C THR A 143 -25.31 3.26 -4.34
N ASP A 144 -26.42 3.35 -5.08
CA ASP A 144 -26.66 2.51 -6.26
C ASP A 144 -25.63 2.72 -7.38
N ARG A 145 -24.82 3.79 -7.32
CA ARG A 145 -23.73 4.08 -8.26
C ARG A 145 -22.39 3.56 -7.78
N THR A 146 -22.26 3.17 -6.52
CA THR A 146 -21.00 2.64 -5.97
C THR A 146 -20.67 1.30 -6.61
N ARG A 147 -19.45 1.16 -7.16
CA ARG A 147 -18.98 -0.06 -7.81
C ARG A 147 -17.82 -0.71 -7.10
N LEU A 148 -17.09 0.06 -6.30
CA LEU A 148 -15.88 -0.40 -5.62
C LEU A 148 -15.69 0.35 -4.32
N VAL A 149 -15.27 -0.37 -3.29
CA VAL A 149 -14.80 0.21 -2.03
C VAL A 149 -13.35 -0.21 -1.81
N PHE A 150 -12.46 0.74 -1.46
CA PHE A 150 -11.11 0.42 -0.98
C PHE A 150 -11.02 0.56 0.54
N ILE A 151 -10.48 -0.46 1.19
CA ILE A 151 -10.08 -0.45 2.60
C ILE A 151 -8.58 -0.71 2.64
N CYS A 152 -7.77 0.31 2.92
CA CYS A 152 -6.32 0.20 3.06
C CYS A 152 -6.00 -0.20 4.50
N ASN A 153 -5.54 -1.42 4.75
CA ASN A 153 -5.35 -1.94 6.09
C ASN A 153 -4.07 -2.78 6.23
N PRO A 154 -3.01 -2.25 6.85
CA PRO A 154 -2.87 -0.92 7.49
C PRO A 154 -3.00 0.25 6.53
N ASN A 155 -3.62 1.34 6.99
CA ASN A 155 -3.83 2.52 6.17
C ASN A 155 -2.51 3.26 5.87
N ASN A 156 -2.34 3.67 4.65
CA ASN A 156 -1.29 4.59 4.23
C ASN A 156 -1.94 5.96 3.95
N PRO A 157 -1.63 7.04 4.71
CA PRO A 157 -0.35 7.27 5.41
C PRO A 157 -0.38 7.11 6.94
N THR A 158 -1.50 6.80 7.57
CA THR A 158 -1.63 6.87 9.04
C THR A 158 -1.04 5.67 9.79
N GLY A 159 -0.92 4.51 9.12
CA GLY A 159 -0.46 3.25 9.71
C GLY A 159 -1.52 2.55 10.58
N THR A 160 -2.66 3.18 10.81
CA THR A 160 -3.76 2.66 11.62
C THR A 160 -4.44 1.46 10.96
N VAL A 161 -5.14 0.68 11.75
CA VAL A 161 -5.84 -0.52 11.28
C VAL A 161 -7.29 -0.53 11.73
N VAL A 162 -8.14 -1.17 10.93
CA VAL A 162 -9.48 -1.60 11.35
C VAL A 162 -9.39 -3.00 11.95
N GLU A 163 -10.19 -3.26 12.96
CA GLU A 163 -10.22 -4.54 13.65
C GLU A 163 -11.10 -5.56 12.91
N ALA A 164 -10.89 -6.84 13.20
CA ALA A 164 -11.58 -7.96 12.57
C ALA A 164 -13.10 -7.83 12.61
N ASP A 165 -13.66 -7.51 13.77
CA ASP A 165 -15.12 -7.42 13.99
C ASP A 165 -15.73 -6.26 13.19
N ASP A 166 -15.06 -5.13 13.12
CA ASP A 166 -15.56 -3.97 12.39
C ASP A 166 -15.48 -4.18 10.86
N LEU A 167 -14.41 -4.81 10.39
CA LEU A 167 -14.30 -5.20 8.98
C LEU A 167 -15.40 -6.20 8.59
N ARG A 168 -15.69 -7.20 9.45
CA ARG A 168 -16.76 -8.17 9.23
C ARG A 168 -18.13 -7.51 9.20
N LYS A 169 -18.44 -6.62 10.16
CA LYS A 169 -19.70 -5.86 10.18
C LYS A 169 -19.86 -5.02 8.91
N PHE A 170 -18.78 -4.37 8.47
CA PHE A 170 -18.79 -3.60 7.22
C PHE A 170 -19.17 -4.50 6.03
N LEU A 171 -18.48 -5.64 5.85
CA LEU A 171 -18.76 -6.58 4.76
C LEU A 171 -20.19 -7.14 4.79
N GLN A 172 -20.78 -7.30 5.96
CA GLN A 172 -22.19 -7.70 6.14
C GLN A 172 -23.19 -6.57 5.83
N SER A 173 -22.77 -5.31 5.91
CA SER A 173 -23.65 -4.14 5.75
C SER A 173 -23.75 -3.63 4.32
N VAL A 174 -22.81 -3.98 3.45
CA VAL A 174 -22.77 -3.54 2.06
C VAL A 174 -23.37 -4.60 1.13
N PRO A 175 -23.83 -4.24 -0.09
CA PRO A 175 -24.34 -5.21 -1.06
C PRO A 175 -23.31 -6.31 -1.36
N SER A 176 -23.77 -7.55 -1.44
CA SER A 176 -22.88 -8.72 -1.65
C SER A 176 -22.27 -8.79 -3.06
N ASP A 177 -22.77 -8.00 -4.01
CA ASP A 177 -22.23 -7.84 -5.36
C ASP A 177 -21.33 -6.61 -5.52
N LEU A 178 -21.19 -5.79 -4.46
CA LEU A 178 -20.27 -4.67 -4.42
C LEU A 178 -18.86 -5.17 -4.12
N ILE A 179 -17.90 -4.93 -5.03
CA ILE A 179 -16.51 -5.33 -4.81
C ILE A 179 -15.88 -4.48 -3.71
N VAL A 180 -15.29 -5.15 -2.72
CA VAL A 180 -14.50 -4.54 -1.64
C VAL A 180 -13.04 -4.96 -1.82
N ALA A 181 -12.15 -4.01 -2.07
CA ALA A 181 -10.72 -4.22 -2.19
C ALA A 181 -10.03 -3.94 -0.84
N LEU A 182 -9.53 -4.98 -0.20
CA LEU A 182 -8.72 -4.89 1.01
C LEU A 182 -7.24 -4.77 0.60
N ASP A 183 -6.70 -3.55 0.68
CA ASP A 183 -5.31 -3.27 0.33
C ASP A 183 -4.40 -3.50 1.53
N GLU A 184 -3.74 -4.63 1.52
CA GLU A 184 -2.86 -5.13 2.57
C GLU A 184 -1.37 -4.97 2.22
N ALA A 185 -0.99 -3.83 1.62
CA ALA A 185 0.40 -3.59 1.22
C ALA A 185 1.41 -3.66 2.38
N TYR A 186 0.96 -3.60 3.62
CA TYR A 186 1.80 -3.57 4.83
C TYR A 186 1.47 -4.68 5.83
N PHE A 187 0.69 -5.70 5.45
CA PHE A 187 0.18 -6.69 6.39
C PHE A 187 1.28 -7.50 7.10
N GLU A 188 2.45 -7.68 6.49
CA GLU A 188 3.57 -8.41 7.09
C GLU A 188 4.15 -7.71 8.33
N TYR A 189 3.89 -6.42 8.50
CA TYR A 189 4.32 -5.63 9.66
C TYR A 189 3.29 -5.59 10.79
N GLN A 190 2.11 -6.17 10.61
CA GLN A 190 1.08 -6.21 11.65
C GLN A 190 1.51 -7.11 12.80
N ARG A 191 1.29 -6.63 14.03
CA ARG A 191 1.45 -7.38 15.27
C ARG A 191 0.27 -7.06 16.18
N LEU A 192 -0.92 -7.45 15.72
CA LEU A 192 -2.16 -7.25 16.46
C LEU A 192 -2.37 -8.38 17.47
N PRO A 193 -3.05 -8.11 18.61
CA PRO A 193 -3.59 -9.15 19.45
C PRO A 193 -4.53 -10.09 18.67
N GLU A 194 -4.57 -11.36 19.02
CA GLU A 194 -5.41 -12.36 18.32
C GLU A 194 -6.87 -11.93 18.23
N SER A 195 -7.39 -11.25 19.26
CA SER A 195 -8.76 -10.74 19.30
C SER A 195 -9.07 -9.63 18.29
N GLN A 196 -8.04 -8.97 17.73
CA GLN A 196 -8.19 -7.89 16.76
C GLN A 196 -7.71 -8.30 15.36
N ALA A 197 -6.95 -9.40 15.28
CA ALA A 197 -6.42 -9.92 14.03
C ALA A 197 -7.48 -10.68 13.23
N TYR A 198 -7.34 -10.67 11.91
CA TYR A 198 -8.14 -11.48 11.00
C TYR A 198 -7.24 -12.20 9.99
N ASP A 199 -7.73 -13.33 9.48
CA ASP A 199 -7.18 -13.94 8.28
C ASP A 199 -8.00 -13.47 7.08
N ALA A 200 -7.38 -12.68 6.20
CA ALA A 200 -8.06 -12.14 5.02
C ALA A 200 -8.49 -13.24 4.04
N ILE A 201 -7.77 -14.36 3.98
CA ILE A 201 -8.14 -15.50 3.12
C ILE A 201 -9.39 -16.20 3.64
N GLU A 202 -9.50 -16.43 4.96
CA GLU A 202 -10.71 -16.98 5.57
C GLU A 202 -11.89 -16.01 5.43
N LEU A 203 -11.65 -14.71 5.65
CA LEU A 203 -12.66 -13.67 5.49
C LEU A 203 -13.21 -13.63 4.05
N ARG A 204 -12.32 -13.77 3.04
CA ARG A 204 -12.71 -13.83 1.64
C ARG A 204 -13.55 -15.08 1.31
N ARG A 205 -13.32 -16.21 1.96
CA ARG A 205 -14.16 -17.41 1.79
C ARG A 205 -15.59 -17.19 2.26
N GLU A 206 -15.76 -16.35 3.27
CA GLU A 206 -17.08 -15.95 3.78
C GLU A 206 -17.73 -14.85 2.91
N PHE A 207 -16.90 -13.92 2.37
CA PHE A 207 -17.34 -12.80 1.53
C PHE A 207 -16.69 -12.85 0.15
N PRO A 208 -17.30 -13.52 -0.84
CA PRO A 208 -16.69 -13.70 -2.17
C PRO A 208 -16.42 -12.39 -2.94
N ASN A 209 -17.12 -11.31 -2.58
CA ASN A 209 -16.90 -9.96 -3.12
C ASN A 209 -15.67 -9.25 -2.55
N LEU A 210 -14.95 -9.85 -1.59
CA LEU A 210 -13.69 -9.33 -1.06
C LEU A 210 -12.52 -9.69 -1.98
N VAL A 211 -11.73 -8.69 -2.38
CA VAL A 211 -10.50 -8.85 -3.15
C VAL A 211 -9.33 -8.36 -2.30
N ILE A 212 -8.36 -9.22 -2.06
CA ILE A 212 -7.17 -8.92 -1.26
C ILE A 212 -6.06 -8.45 -2.21
N LEU A 213 -5.43 -7.31 -1.91
CA LEU A 213 -4.29 -6.77 -2.65
C LEU A 213 -3.04 -6.82 -1.77
N ARG A 214 -1.96 -7.38 -2.28
CA ARG A 214 -0.66 -7.47 -1.59
C ARG A 214 0.50 -7.15 -2.54
N THR A 215 1.67 -6.84 -1.99
CA THR A 215 2.81 -6.37 -2.79
C THR A 215 4.12 -6.99 -2.31
N PHE A 216 5.06 -7.20 -3.23
CA PHE A 216 6.45 -7.50 -2.89
C PHE A 216 7.31 -6.24 -2.68
N SER A 217 6.73 -5.04 -2.81
CA SER A 217 7.47 -3.78 -2.73
C SER A 217 7.90 -3.39 -1.32
N LYS A 218 7.25 -3.92 -0.27
CA LYS A 218 7.43 -3.51 1.13
C LYS A 218 8.26 -4.54 1.89
N ALA A 219 7.67 -5.43 2.65
CA ALA A 219 8.39 -6.41 3.47
C ALA A 219 9.39 -7.25 2.67
N TYR A 220 9.07 -7.58 1.42
CA TYR A 220 9.94 -8.36 0.54
C TYR A 220 11.11 -7.56 -0.08
N GLY A 221 11.14 -6.23 0.08
CA GLY A 221 12.25 -5.40 -0.42
C GLY A 221 12.40 -5.32 -1.94
N LEU A 222 11.35 -5.66 -2.71
CA LEU A 222 11.40 -5.71 -4.17
C LEU A 222 10.74 -4.49 -4.84
N ALA A 223 10.76 -3.33 -4.19
CA ALA A 223 10.12 -2.11 -4.71
C ALA A 223 10.55 -1.76 -6.14
N GLY A 224 11.82 -1.93 -6.48
CA GLY A 224 12.38 -1.65 -7.81
C GLY A 224 11.95 -2.65 -8.89
N LEU A 225 11.54 -3.86 -8.53
CA LEU A 225 11.15 -4.91 -9.48
C LEU A 225 9.69 -4.84 -9.92
N ARG A 226 8.86 -4.07 -9.21
CA ARG A 226 7.45 -3.85 -9.58
C ARG A 226 6.63 -5.13 -9.67
N VAL A 227 6.39 -5.83 -8.58
CA VAL A 227 5.53 -7.02 -8.52
C VAL A 227 4.60 -6.99 -7.32
N GLY A 228 3.36 -7.36 -7.53
CA GLY A 228 2.30 -7.49 -6.54
C GLY A 228 1.22 -8.44 -7.03
N TYR A 229 0.24 -8.74 -6.20
CA TYR A 229 -0.80 -9.71 -6.55
C TYR A 229 -2.14 -9.36 -5.89
N ALA A 230 -3.20 -9.86 -6.52
CA ALA A 230 -4.56 -9.89 -6.00
C ALA A 230 -4.99 -11.33 -5.74
N ILE A 231 -5.78 -11.54 -4.70
CA ILE A 231 -6.50 -12.80 -4.44
C ILE A 231 -7.98 -12.46 -4.38
N GLY A 232 -8.80 -13.10 -5.22
CA GLY A 232 -10.20 -12.76 -5.34
C GLY A 232 -11.03 -13.91 -5.94
N ASP A 233 -12.32 -13.66 -6.13
CA ASP A 233 -13.20 -14.57 -6.83
C ASP A 233 -12.70 -14.80 -8.27
N PRO A 234 -12.78 -16.04 -8.82
CA PRO A 234 -12.34 -16.36 -10.17
C PRO A 234 -12.95 -15.46 -11.27
N GLU A 235 -14.17 -14.95 -11.07
CA GLU A 235 -14.80 -14.03 -12.02
C GLU A 235 -14.07 -12.67 -12.04
N VAL A 236 -13.75 -12.12 -10.86
CA VAL A 236 -12.98 -10.88 -10.73
C VAL A 236 -11.56 -11.04 -11.26
N ILE A 237 -10.90 -12.17 -10.92
CA ILE A 237 -9.55 -12.48 -11.41
C ILE A 237 -9.51 -12.60 -12.93
N THR A 238 -10.51 -13.26 -13.52
CA THR A 238 -10.66 -13.35 -14.97
C THR A 238 -10.86 -11.95 -15.60
N ALA A 239 -11.66 -11.08 -14.97
CA ALA A 239 -11.87 -9.71 -15.45
C ALA A 239 -10.56 -8.87 -15.36
N LEU A 240 -9.79 -8.99 -14.28
CA LEU A 240 -8.46 -8.37 -14.15
C LEU A 240 -7.50 -8.85 -15.24
N GLY A 241 -7.54 -10.13 -15.60
CA GLY A 241 -6.74 -10.70 -16.69
C GLY A 241 -7.06 -10.08 -18.05
N LYS A 242 -8.31 -9.64 -18.30
CA LYS A 242 -8.71 -8.99 -19.58
C LYS A 242 -8.10 -7.61 -19.77
N VAL A 243 -7.81 -6.89 -18.68
CA VAL A 243 -7.22 -5.53 -18.71
C VAL A 243 -5.74 -5.53 -18.36
N HIS A 244 -5.17 -6.72 -18.09
CA HIS A 244 -3.74 -6.87 -17.81
C HIS A 244 -2.91 -6.47 -19.04
N VAL A 245 -1.87 -5.65 -18.83
CA VAL A 245 -0.92 -5.30 -19.89
C VAL A 245 -0.01 -6.51 -20.16
N PRO A 246 -0.04 -7.10 -21.36
CA PRO A 246 0.76 -8.28 -21.66
C PRO A 246 2.25 -8.06 -21.35
N PHE A 247 2.89 -9.07 -20.76
CA PHE A 247 4.33 -9.07 -20.42
C PHE A 247 4.77 -7.97 -19.44
N SER A 248 3.86 -7.29 -18.74
CA SER A 248 4.20 -6.17 -17.84
C SER A 248 4.98 -6.57 -16.59
N VAL A 249 4.86 -7.82 -16.13
CA VAL A 249 5.65 -8.36 -15.03
C VAL A 249 6.89 -9.07 -15.60
N ASN A 250 8.05 -8.42 -15.49
CA ASN A 250 9.28 -8.91 -16.09
C ASN A 250 9.80 -10.22 -15.45
N SER A 251 10.63 -10.98 -16.18
CA SER A 251 11.14 -12.28 -15.74
C SER A 251 11.97 -12.21 -14.45
N VAL A 252 12.72 -11.11 -14.27
CA VAL A 252 13.52 -10.89 -13.06
C VAL A 252 12.61 -10.71 -11.84
N ALA A 253 11.52 -9.96 -12.00
CA ALA A 253 10.52 -9.77 -10.93
C ALA A 253 9.82 -11.08 -10.55
N GLN A 254 9.44 -11.90 -11.56
CA GLN A 254 8.81 -13.19 -11.32
C GLN A 254 9.75 -14.13 -10.54
N ALA A 255 10.99 -14.29 -10.98
CA ALA A 255 11.98 -15.14 -10.31
C ALA A 255 12.32 -14.66 -8.90
N ALA A 256 12.50 -13.34 -8.72
CA ALA A 256 12.78 -12.76 -7.41
C ALA A 256 11.60 -12.95 -6.43
N ALA A 257 10.36 -12.81 -6.91
CA ALA A 257 9.17 -13.03 -6.09
C ALA A 257 9.03 -14.48 -5.64
N VAL A 258 9.26 -15.47 -6.54
CA VAL A 258 9.26 -16.90 -6.21
C VAL A 258 10.33 -17.18 -5.15
N ALA A 259 11.58 -16.77 -5.37
CA ALA A 259 12.66 -16.97 -4.40
C ALA A 259 12.38 -16.29 -3.04
N SER A 260 11.70 -15.14 -3.04
CA SER A 260 11.30 -14.46 -1.80
C SER A 260 10.21 -15.22 -1.04
N LEU A 261 9.28 -15.86 -1.73
CA LEU A 261 8.25 -16.69 -1.11
C LEU A 261 8.85 -17.94 -0.45
N GLU A 262 9.89 -18.54 -1.08
CA GLU A 262 10.62 -19.69 -0.56
C GLU A 262 11.45 -19.35 0.69
N ALA A 263 11.96 -18.11 0.77
CA ALA A 263 12.74 -17.59 1.89
C ALA A 263 11.90 -16.89 2.98
N GLY A 264 10.61 -17.19 3.06
CA GLY A 264 9.63 -16.46 3.86
C GLY A 264 9.99 -16.25 5.32
N ASP A 265 10.52 -17.26 6.01
CA ASP A 265 10.85 -17.19 7.44
C ASP A 265 12.00 -16.19 7.72
N GLU A 266 13.05 -16.18 6.87
CA GLU A 266 14.15 -15.21 6.97
C GLU A 266 13.66 -13.78 6.73
N LEU A 267 12.75 -13.61 5.79
CA LEU A 267 12.15 -12.33 5.49
C LEU A 267 11.27 -11.81 6.65
N LEU A 268 10.47 -12.68 7.27
CA LEU A 268 9.63 -12.30 8.41
C LEU A 268 10.47 -11.85 9.61
N ALA A 269 11.63 -12.45 9.84
CA ALA A 269 12.55 -11.99 10.89
C ALA A 269 13.02 -10.53 10.68
N ARG A 270 13.18 -10.08 9.43
CA ARG A 270 13.47 -8.68 9.12
C ARG A 270 12.30 -7.75 9.46
N THR A 271 11.07 -8.20 9.25
CA THR A 271 9.90 -7.38 9.64
C THR A 271 9.81 -7.20 11.15
N ASP A 272 10.24 -8.18 11.96
CA ASP A 272 10.27 -8.08 13.43
C ASP A 272 11.23 -6.97 13.89
N ALA A 273 12.38 -6.83 13.24
CA ALA A 273 13.32 -5.75 13.53
C ALA A 273 12.70 -4.36 13.26
N VAL A 274 12.02 -4.21 12.12
CA VAL A 274 11.31 -2.96 11.79
C VAL A 274 10.16 -2.68 12.77
N VAL A 275 9.44 -3.71 13.21
CA VAL A 275 8.36 -3.57 14.20
C VAL A 275 8.90 -3.10 15.55
N ALA A 276 10.04 -3.66 16.01
CA ALA A 276 10.70 -3.23 17.24
C ALA A 276 11.17 -1.77 17.14
N GLU A 277 11.77 -1.42 16.00
CA GLU A 277 12.22 -0.05 15.73
C GLU A 277 11.06 0.94 15.65
N ARG A 278 9.96 0.57 15.00
CA ARG A 278 8.73 1.37 14.99
C ARG A 278 8.22 1.70 16.39
N ALA A 279 8.25 0.73 17.30
CA ALA A 279 7.85 0.95 18.68
C ALA A 279 8.76 1.98 19.36
N ARG A 280 10.09 1.86 19.19
CA ARG A 280 11.09 2.80 19.71
C ARG A 280 10.89 4.22 19.16
N VAL A 281 10.72 4.34 17.84
CA VAL A 281 10.50 5.63 17.16
C VAL A 281 9.20 6.28 17.66
N THR A 282 8.11 5.51 17.76
CA THR A 282 6.82 6.01 18.25
C THR A 282 6.93 6.52 19.68
N GLU A 283 7.58 5.79 20.58
CA GLU A 283 7.77 6.19 21.98
C GLU A 283 8.55 7.51 22.09
N ARG A 284 9.66 7.65 21.38
CA ARG A 284 10.49 8.86 21.40
C ARG A 284 9.74 10.08 20.83
N LEU A 285 9.01 9.91 19.75
CA LEU A 285 8.19 11.00 19.18
C LEU A 285 7.08 11.45 20.14
N ARG A 286 6.39 10.50 20.77
CA ARG A 286 5.36 10.82 21.79
C ARG A 286 5.98 11.53 23.00
N ALA A 287 7.14 11.07 23.46
CA ALA A 287 7.89 11.74 24.56
C ALA A 287 8.32 13.18 24.16
N ALA A 288 8.60 13.41 22.89
CA ALA A 288 8.88 14.75 22.35
C ALA A 288 7.62 15.62 22.13
N GLY A 289 6.42 15.10 22.42
CA GLY A 289 5.15 15.84 22.35
C GLY A 289 4.42 15.76 21.02
N TYR A 290 4.80 14.84 20.12
CA TYR A 290 4.08 14.62 18.87
C TYR A 290 2.85 13.73 19.07
N ARG A 291 1.77 14.05 18.34
CA ARG A 291 0.62 13.15 18.20
C ARG A 291 0.94 12.10 17.14
N VAL A 292 1.17 10.87 17.59
CA VAL A 292 1.51 9.72 16.73
C VAL A 292 0.50 8.60 16.98
N PRO A 293 -0.33 8.20 16.00
CA PRO A 293 -1.24 7.07 16.14
C PRO A 293 -0.46 5.75 16.19
N ASP A 294 -1.12 4.69 16.68
CA ASP A 294 -0.54 3.34 16.66
C ASP A 294 -0.46 2.84 15.22
N SER A 295 0.75 2.67 14.73
CA SER A 295 1.01 2.18 13.39
C SER A 295 1.23 0.67 13.37
N GLN A 296 0.66 -0.01 12.38
CA GLN A 296 0.90 -1.41 12.05
C GLN A 296 1.59 -1.59 10.69
N ALA A 297 2.24 -0.53 10.18
CA ALA A 297 3.00 -0.51 8.94
C ALA A 297 4.51 -0.29 9.21
N ASN A 298 5.32 -0.15 8.15
CA ASN A 298 6.74 0.21 8.28
C ASN A 298 6.99 1.73 8.26
N PHE A 299 6.09 2.50 8.85
CA PHE A 299 6.19 3.95 8.97
C PHE A 299 5.38 4.45 10.17
N VAL A 300 5.63 5.69 10.56
CA VAL A 300 4.84 6.44 11.52
C VAL A 300 4.21 7.67 10.85
N TRP A 301 3.13 8.17 11.41
CA TRP A 301 2.43 9.39 11.01
C TRP A 301 2.56 10.45 12.09
N LEU A 302 2.90 11.67 11.68
CA LEU A 302 2.88 12.87 12.52
C LEU A 302 1.73 13.75 12.05
N ASP A 303 0.75 13.97 12.92
CA ASP A 303 -0.47 14.75 12.65
C ASP A 303 -0.14 16.24 12.84
N LEU A 304 0.51 16.85 11.83
CA LEU A 304 1.08 18.21 11.93
C LEU A 304 0.20 19.29 11.26
N GLY A 305 -0.87 18.89 10.55
CA GLY A 305 -1.73 19.83 9.84
C GLY A 305 -0.93 20.77 8.94
N ASP A 306 -1.17 22.08 9.06
CA ASP A 306 -0.53 23.13 8.24
C ASP A 306 0.99 23.21 8.43
N ALA A 307 1.55 22.69 9.52
CA ALA A 307 2.99 22.68 9.76
C ALA A 307 3.74 21.59 8.96
N ALA A 308 3.03 20.69 8.30
CA ALA A 308 3.61 19.52 7.61
C ALA A 308 4.68 19.91 6.57
N MET A 309 4.41 20.95 5.77
CA MET A 309 5.32 21.38 4.72
C MET A 309 6.57 22.05 5.27
N ASP A 310 6.45 22.84 6.35
CA ASP A 310 7.57 23.50 7.01
C ASP A 310 8.46 22.48 7.72
N PHE A 311 7.86 21.52 8.42
CA PHE A 311 8.56 20.41 9.05
C PHE A 311 9.37 19.61 8.02
N ALA A 312 8.78 19.28 6.87
CA ALA A 312 9.48 18.52 5.83
C ALA A 312 10.64 19.33 5.20
N ARG A 313 10.51 20.63 5.03
CA ARG A 313 11.60 21.51 4.53
C ARG A 313 12.75 21.55 5.53
N ALA A 314 12.46 21.78 6.80
CA ALA A 314 13.46 21.76 7.85
C ALA A 314 14.16 20.39 7.97
N GLY A 315 13.41 19.30 7.75
CA GLY A 315 13.98 17.95 7.67
C GLY A 315 15.05 17.81 6.60
N VAL A 316 14.80 18.35 5.39
CA VAL A 316 15.80 18.35 4.30
C VAL A 316 17.07 19.10 4.72
N ASP A 317 16.94 20.25 5.37
CA ASP A 317 18.08 21.03 5.87
C ASP A 317 18.85 20.29 6.96
N ALA A 318 18.17 19.42 7.71
CA ALA A 318 18.75 18.52 8.72
C ALA A 318 19.27 17.18 8.14
N GLY A 319 19.21 16.98 6.81
CA GLY A 319 19.69 15.77 6.15
C GLY A 319 18.69 14.61 6.14
N VAL A 320 17.38 14.87 6.28
CA VAL A 320 16.33 13.84 6.27
C VAL A 320 15.26 14.18 5.24
N VAL A 321 14.91 13.21 4.39
CA VAL A 321 13.81 13.34 3.41
C VAL A 321 12.63 12.50 3.86
N ILE A 322 11.53 13.15 4.19
CA ILE A 322 10.27 12.56 4.65
C ILE A 322 9.12 12.89 3.70
N ARG A 323 7.96 12.27 3.86
CA ARG A 323 6.80 12.51 2.96
C ARG A 323 5.78 13.42 3.63
N PRO A 324 5.71 14.72 3.27
CA PRO A 324 4.64 15.60 3.71
C PRO A 324 3.36 15.37 2.91
N PHE A 325 2.24 15.66 3.56
CA PHE A 325 0.90 15.77 3.00
C PHE A 325 0.35 17.13 3.46
N ASP A 326 0.25 18.03 2.51
CA ASP A 326 -0.09 19.44 2.77
C ASP A 326 -1.44 19.57 3.50
N GLY A 327 -1.46 20.30 4.60
CA GLY A 327 -2.63 20.48 5.46
C GLY A 327 -3.00 19.27 6.34
N ASP A 328 -2.32 18.13 6.20
CA ASP A 328 -2.66 16.90 6.95
C ASP A 328 -1.54 16.51 7.93
N GLY A 329 -0.34 16.23 7.45
CA GLY A 329 0.74 15.76 8.30
C GLY A 329 1.94 15.20 7.54
N VAL A 330 2.74 14.39 8.20
CA VAL A 330 3.98 13.84 7.64
C VAL A 330 4.06 12.34 7.91
N ARG A 331 4.33 11.57 6.85
CA ARG A 331 4.66 10.14 6.98
C ARG A 331 6.17 9.95 6.95
N VAL A 332 6.68 9.19 7.91
CA VAL A 332 8.10 8.87 8.06
C VAL A 332 8.28 7.36 8.01
N THR A 333 9.04 6.88 7.05
CA THR A 333 9.40 5.46 6.96
C THR A 333 10.26 5.07 8.16
N VAL A 334 10.00 3.92 8.75
CA VAL A 334 10.83 3.31 9.79
C VAL A 334 11.73 2.27 9.13
N THR A 335 13.02 2.34 9.40
CA THR A 335 14.06 1.53 8.77
C THR A 335 14.91 0.80 9.81
N ASN A 336 16.02 1.38 10.17
CA ASN A 336 16.97 0.90 11.20
C ASN A 336 17.36 2.04 12.13
N ALA A 337 17.97 1.69 13.27
CA ALA A 337 18.31 2.66 14.31
C ALA A 337 19.26 3.78 13.83
N GLU A 338 20.16 3.51 12.86
CA GLU A 338 21.12 4.49 12.36
C GLU A 338 20.39 5.59 11.58
N GLU A 339 19.53 5.23 10.64
CA GLU A 339 18.77 6.17 9.83
C GLU A 339 17.69 6.87 10.66
N ASP A 340 16.96 6.12 11.48
CA ASP A 340 15.87 6.66 12.29
C ASP A 340 16.38 7.61 13.40
N ASP A 341 17.60 7.42 13.93
CA ASP A 341 18.21 8.36 14.88
C ASP A 341 18.56 9.71 14.24
N VAL A 342 18.87 9.75 12.94
CA VAL A 342 19.04 11.04 12.24
C VAL A 342 17.72 11.81 12.23
N PHE A 343 16.63 11.12 11.89
CA PHE A 343 15.29 11.72 11.92
C PHE A 343 14.87 12.13 13.33
N LEU A 344 15.04 11.27 14.32
CA LEU A 344 14.64 11.54 15.71
C LEU A 344 15.38 12.75 16.30
N ARG A 345 16.69 12.86 16.06
CA ARG A 345 17.45 14.07 16.48
C ARG A 345 16.89 15.35 15.88
N PHE A 346 16.50 15.32 14.61
CA PHE A 346 15.84 16.45 13.97
C PHE A 346 14.47 16.73 14.62
N ALA A 347 13.60 15.73 14.73
CA ALA A 347 12.24 15.89 15.22
C ALA A 347 12.21 16.38 16.69
N GLU A 348 13.07 15.86 17.56
CA GLU A 348 13.16 16.25 18.96
C GLU A 348 13.60 17.73 19.16
N ASN A 349 14.39 18.26 18.21
CA ASN A 349 14.87 19.65 18.23
C ASN A 349 14.05 20.59 17.34
N TRP A 350 12.94 20.13 16.78
CA TRP A 350 12.04 20.98 16.01
C TRP A 350 11.29 21.98 16.91
N ASP A 351 11.44 23.28 16.61
CA ASP A 351 10.84 24.38 17.41
C ASP A 351 9.40 24.74 16.99
N GLY A 352 8.88 24.15 15.91
CA GLY A 352 7.54 24.41 15.41
C GLY A 352 6.45 23.58 16.09
N PRO A 353 5.19 23.72 15.62
CA PRO A 353 4.05 22.96 16.14
C PRO A 353 4.24 21.44 16.01
N ARG A 354 3.77 20.68 17.01
CA ARG A 354 3.94 19.22 17.08
C ARG A 354 2.62 18.43 16.95
N GLY A 355 1.52 19.11 16.60
CA GLY A 355 0.21 18.51 16.39
C GLY A 355 -0.71 18.51 17.61
#